data_d570fec8eae1d284bcd001244b74dd0c
#
_entry.id   d570fec8eae1d284bcd001244b74dd0c
#
_cell.length_a   1.000
_cell.length_b   1.000
_cell.length_c   1.000
_cell.angle_alpha   90.00
_cell.angle_beta   90.00
_cell.angle_gamma   90.00
#
_symmetry.space_group_name_H-M   'P 1'
#
loop_
_entity.id
_entity.type
_entity.pdbx_description
1 polymer ?
#
loop_
_entity_poly.entity_id
_entity_poly.type
_entity_poly.pdbx_seq_one_letter_code
_entity_poly.pdbx_strand_id
1 'polypeptide(L)'
;MNATVADETQVRSLLSAAERAEMQGQVEEATRLVSAARALAPEHPAVLGASGTLALRKGDAAAAKAFLERSLAADPTNAGLLLNLATSLRALNDAEGEMQALDKALSRDPYFFQALIQKGALLERLGRGKQAARVYQRALTAIPPGAQLPRAWQPHIEHAQKTVFANLKQLDGWLGEKMGEVRSRYGTDDQHRVNDCLGAVLGKNRIFVSQPTYTHFPRLPAIQFFDRKDFPWVPEMEAATDDIRTELLGMLEHQRGNFVPYLQHGSDEPLNQWRDLNRSLRWSALFLYKDGAPQEDNIARCPKTVAALAKADVVTIPHRGPTSFFSLLEPKTHIPAHTGTTNIRLTVHIPLIVPPNCRFRVGTQTREWSVGTAFLFDDTIEHEAWNDSDQERVILIFDVWNPLLSLAERELMTVATAAIADFYGDED
;
A
#
# COMPACT_ATOMS: atom_id res chain seq x y z
N MET A 1 58.07 10.75 -8.00
CA MET A 1 58.51 10.57 -6.61
C MET A 1 57.34 9.94 -5.87
N ASN A 2 57.53 8.72 -5.37
CA ASN A 2 56.47 8.06 -4.57
C ASN A 2 56.38 8.81 -3.24
N ALA A 3 55.16 9.23 -2.88
CA ALA A 3 54.87 9.80 -1.57
C ALA A 3 55.34 8.81 -0.47
N THR A 4 55.98 9.35 0.56
CA THR A 4 56.38 8.54 1.71
C THR A 4 55.12 8.17 2.52
N VAL A 5 55.16 7.09 3.31
CA VAL A 5 54.01 6.68 4.17
C VAL A 5 53.57 7.82 5.12
N ALA A 6 54.51 8.68 5.51
CA ALA A 6 54.22 9.87 6.31
C ALA A 6 53.41 10.92 5.54
N ASP A 7 53.72 11.15 4.25
CA ASP A 7 52.99 12.08 3.39
C ASP A 7 51.54 11.59 3.15
N GLU A 8 51.34 10.30 2.98
CA GLU A 8 50.02 9.72 2.78
C GLU A 8 49.13 9.85 4.02
N THR A 9 49.68 9.65 5.22
CA THR A 9 48.95 9.86 6.49
C THR A 9 48.58 11.34 6.67
N GLN A 10 49.47 12.26 6.31
CA GLN A 10 49.21 13.69 6.41
C GLN A 10 48.15 14.16 5.38
N VAL A 11 48.21 13.67 4.16
CA VAL A 11 47.20 13.93 3.13
C VAL A 11 45.83 13.48 3.60
N ARG A 12 45.71 12.25 4.12
CA ARG A 12 44.42 11.71 4.64
C ARG A 12 43.87 12.55 5.79
N SER A 13 44.74 12.98 6.71
CA SER A 13 44.36 13.85 7.84
C SER A 13 43.82 15.20 7.36
N LEU A 14 44.50 15.83 6.37
CA LEU A 14 44.06 17.11 5.79
C LEU A 14 42.72 16.99 5.06
N LEU A 15 42.50 15.91 4.26
CA LEU A 15 41.26 15.69 3.56
C LEU A 15 40.09 15.42 4.51
N SER A 16 40.30 14.61 5.55
CA SER A 16 39.27 14.38 6.57
C SER A 16 38.92 15.65 7.37
N ALA A 17 39.94 16.54 7.62
CA ALA A 17 39.67 17.84 8.22
C ALA A 17 38.91 18.76 7.25
N ALA A 18 39.22 18.73 5.94
CA ALA A 18 38.50 19.48 4.92
C ALA A 18 37.05 19.06 4.84
N GLU A 19 36.74 17.75 4.84
CA GLU A 19 35.36 17.23 4.83
C GLU A 19 34.57 17.69 6.07
N ARG A 20 35.17 17.67 7.25
CA ARG A 20 34.54 18.20 8.47
C ARG A 20 34.25 19.69 8.38
N ALA A 21 35.24 20.49 7.89
CA ALA A 21 35.04 21.92 7.67
C ALA A 21 33.88 22.19 6.65
N GLU A 22 33.79 21.37 5.62
CA GLU A 22 32.71 21.43 4.64
C GLU A 22 31.33 21.15 5.26
N MET A 23 31.21 20.11 6.09
CA MET A 23 29.96 19.79 6.80
C MET A 23 29.53 20.90 7.76
N GLN A 24 30.46 21.66 8.27
CA GLN A 24 30.25 22.83 9.14
C GLN A 24 30.03 24.14 8.37
N GLY A 25 30.04 24.10 7.03
CA GLY A 25 29.87 25.28 6.18
C GLY A 25 31.10 26.22 6.16
N GLN A 26 32.25 25.77 6.66
CA GLN A 26 33.52 26.56 6.74
C GLN A 26 34.30 26.45 5.41
N VAL A 27 33.78 27.07 4.37
CA VAL A 27 34.28 26.91 2.98
C VAL A 27 35.72 27.38 2.82
N GLU A 28 36.12 28.46 3.50
CA GLU A 28 37.50 29.00 3.45
C GLU A 28 38.50 28.03 4.08
N GLU A 29 38.16 27.46 5.22
CA GLU A 29 39.02 26.47 5.91
C GLU A 29 39.12 25.18 5.09
N ALA A 30 38.03 24.67 4.54
CA ALA A 30 38.07 23.52 3.63
C ALA A 30 38.98 23.80 2.41
N THR A 31 38.88 25.01 1.85
CA THR A 31 39.75 25.44 0.74
C THR A 31 41.25 25.43 1.14
N ARG A 32 41.58 25.95 2.31
CA ARG A 32 42.95 25.99 2.81
C ARG A 32 43.50 24.57 3.01
N LEU A 33 42.72 23.68 3.62
CA LEU A 33 43.09 22.30 3.88
C LEU A 33 43.30 21.47 2.59
N VAL A 34 42.37 21.58 1.61
CA VAL A 34 42.52 20.93 0.30
C VAL A 34 43.75 21.48 -0.44
N SER A 35 44.01 22.78 -0.36
CA SER A 35 45.18 23.39 -0.99
C SER A 35 46.49 22.90 -0.36
N ALA A 36 46.52 22.74 0.98
CA ALA A 36 47.66 22.15 1.68
C ALA A 36 47.90 20.68 1.27
N ALA A 37 46.84 19.88 1.18
CA ALA A 37 46.92 18.49 0.70
C ALA A 37 47.47 18.43 -0.74
N ARG A 38 47.02 19.35 -1.62
CA ARG A 38 47.49 19.43 -2.99
C ARG A 38 48.95 19.82 -3.13
N ALA A 39 49.45 20.67 -2.23
CA ALA A 39 50.87 21.03 -2.19
C ALA A 39 51.77 19.83 -1.82
N LEU A 40 51.25 18.91 -0.99
CA LEU A 40 51.96 17.70 -0.59
C LEU A 40 51.90 16.59 -1.67
N ALA A 41 50.74 16.38 -2.26
CA ALA A 41 50.48 15.28 -3.17
C ALA A 41 49.55 15.70 -4.35
N PRO A 42 50.08 16.46 -5.31
CA PRO A 42 49.25 17.08 -6.37
C PRO A 42 48.57 16.08 -7.31
N GLU A 43 49.11 14.86 -7.43
CA GLU A 43 48.58 13.80 -8.29
C GLU A 43 47.82 12.71 -7.52
N HIS A 44 47.68 12.85 -6.21
CA HIS A 44 46.98 11.86 -5.40
C HIS A 44 45.47 11.87 -5.73
N PRO A 45 44.85 10.71 -6.07
CA PRO A 45 43.48 10.66 -6.55
C PRO A 45 42.45 11.34 -5.63
N ALA A 46 42.56 11.10 -4.31
CA ALA A 46 41.62 11.72 -3.36
C ALA A 46 41.82 13.26 -3.27
N VAL A 47 43.03 13.76 -3.43
CA VAL A 47 43.33 15.21 -3.46
C VAL A 47 42.75 15.83 -4.74
N LEU A 48 42.89 15.15 -5.87
CA LEU A 48 42.27 15.57 -7.13
C LEU A 48 40.75 15.59 -7.02
N GLY A 49 40.14 14.56 -6.43
CA GLY A 49 38.69 14.50 -6.19
C GLY A 49 38.20 15.66 -5.33
N ALA A 50 38.86 15.91 -4.19
CA ALA A 50 38.55 17.04 -3.32
C ALA A 50 38.75 18.40 -4.02
N SER A 51 39.82 18.53 -4.81
CA SER A 51 40.09 19.76 -5.58
C SER A 51 38.99 20.00 -6.63
N GLY A 52 38.50 18.95 -7.30
CA GLY A 52 37.40 19.02 -8.25
C GLY A 52 36.10 19.44 -7.57
N THR A 53 35.77 18.85 -6.43
CA THR A 53 34.60 19.24 -5.62
C THR A 53 34.67 20.71 -5.20
N LEU A 54 35.83 21.17 -4.75
CA LEU A 54 36.03 22.54 -4.38
C LEU A 54 35.94 23.52 -5.57
N ALA A 55 36.46 23.15 -6.74
CA ALA A 55 36.34 23.95 -7.96
C ALA A 55 34.86 24.11 -8.38
N LEU A 56 34.06 23.05 -8.28
CA LEU A 56 32.60 23.10 -8.50
C LEU A 56 31.93 24.15 -7.59
N ARG A 57 32.24 24.13 -6.30
CA ARG A 57 31.66 25.09 -5.35
C ARG A 57 32.02 26.53 -5.67
N LYS A 58 33.22 26.76 -6.23
CA LYS A 58 33.68 28.07 -6.69
C LYS A 58 33.11 28.47 -8.06
N GLY A 59 32.32 27.58 -8.69
CA GLY A 59 31.75 27.80 -10.03
C GLY A 59 32.75 27.59 -11.17
N ASP A 60 33.95 27.10 -10.90
CA ASP A 60 34.93 26.78 -11.94
C ASP A 60 34.72 25.36 -12.48
N ALA A 61 33.76 25.24 -13.38
CA ALA A 61 33.37 23.96 -13.96
C ALA A 61 34.49 23.33 -14.82
N ALA A 62 35.33 24.15 -15.45
CA ALA A 62 36.44 23.65 -16.29
C ALA A 62 37.55 23.03 -15.44
N ALA A 63 37.98 23.72 -14.38
CA ALA A 63 38.96 23.17 -13.43
C ALA A 63 38.39 21.94 -12.72
N ALA A 64 37.10 21.96 -12.32
CA ALA A 64 36.42 20.82 -11.70
C ALA A 64 36.46 19.58 -12.60
N LYS A 65 36.07 19.70 -13.87
CA LYS A 65 36.12 18.62 -14.85
C LYS A 65 37.54 18.03 -14.93
N ALA A 66 38.58 18.90 -15.11
CA ALA A 66 39.97 18.44 -15.25
C ALA A 66 40.46 17.66 -14.03
N PHE A 67 40.14 18.12 -12.81
CA PHE A 67 40.53 17.43 -11.58
C PHE A 67 39.77 16.12 -11.39
N LEU A 68 38.45 16.11 -11.67
CA LEU A 68 37.61 14.93 -11.48
C LEU A 68 37.94 13.82 -12.47
N GLU A 69 38.21 14.16 -13.75
CA GLU A 69 38.64 13.17 -14.75
C GLU A 69 39.95 12.50 -14.38
N ARG A 70 40.91 13.28 -13.86
CA ARG A 70 42.21 12.74 -13.36
C ARG A 70 42.00 11.86 -12.13
N SER A 71 41.13 12.26 -11.21
CA SER A 71 40.81 11.45 -10.04
C SER A 71 40.14 10.12 -10.43
N LEU A 72 39.17 10.17 -11.36
CA LEU A 72 38.47 9.02 -11.87
C LEU A 72 39.33 8.08 -12.75
N ALA A 73 40.49 8.54 -13.23
CA ALA A 73 41.41 7.64 -13.89
C ALA A 73 42.01 6.57 -12.94
N ALA A 74 42.08 6.86 -11.65
CA ALA A 74 42.52 5.92 -10.62
C ALA A 74 41.34 5.08 -10.04
N ASP A 75 40.17 5.68 -9.87
CA ASP A 75 38.93 5.02 -9.43
C ASP A 75 37.76 5.41 -10.31
N PRO A 76 37.61 4.74 -11.47
CA PRO A 76 36.56 5.06 -12.43
C PRO A 76 35.15 4.69 -11.93
N THR A 77 35.02 4.12 -10.74
CA THR A 77 33.77 3.59 -10.19
C THR A 77 33.18 4.44 -9.07
N ASN A 78 33.83 5.51 -8.67
CA ASN A 78 33.39 6.38 -7.59
C ASN A 78 32.14 7.18 -8.00
N ALA A 79 30.98 6.73 -7.52
CA ALA A 79 29.68 7.32 -7.90
C ALA A 79 29.58 8.80 -7.50
N GLY A 80 30.15 9.22 -6.36
CA GLY A 80 30.16 10.62 -5.92
C GLY A 80 30.97 11.53 -6.85
N LEU A 81 32.15 11.08 -7.27
CA LEU A 81 32.99 11.83 -8.21
C LEU A 81 32.36 11.89 -9.61
N LEU A 82 31.70 10.81 -10.05
CA LEU A 82 30.95 10.78 -11.31
C LEU A 82 29.76 11.75 -11.27
N LEU A 83 29.07 11.88 -10.14
CA LEU A 83 28.01 12.88 -9.95
C LEU A 83 28.55 14.32 -10.03
N ASN A 84 29.69 14.58 -9.38
CA ASN A 84 30.36 15.89 -9.45
C ASN A 84 30.85 16.20 -10.86
N LEU A 85 31.37 15.20 -11.58
CA LEU A 85 31.74 15.34 -12.99
C LEU A 85 30.51 15.67 -13.86
N ALA A 86 29.39 14.98 -13.66
CA ALA A 86 28.14 15.30 -14.36
C ALA A 86 27.69 16.74 -14.09
N THR A 87 27.83 17.21 -12.84
CA THR A 87 27.52 18.61 -12.48
C THR A 87 28.44 19.60 -13.21
N SER A 88 29.73 19.29 -13.34
CA SER A 88 30.69 20.12 -14.09
C SER A 88 30.31 20.18 -15.57
N LEU A 89 30.01 19.01 -16.16
CA LEU A 89 29.64 18.88 -17.59
C LEU A 89 28.34 19.62 -17.89
N ARG A 90 27.38 19.59 -16.95
CA ARG A 90 26.15 20.41 -17.06
C ARG A 90 26.47 21.90 -17.13
N ALA A 91 27.33 22.39 -16.26
CA ALA A 91 27.73 23.80 -16.26
C ALA A 91 28.50 24.22 -17.53
N LEU A 92 29.16 23.27 -18.18
CA LEU A 92 29.86 23.44 -19.47
C LEU A 92 28.95 23.20 -20.67
N ASN A 93 27.65 22.92 -20.47
CA ASN A 93 26.70 22.57 -21.52
C ASN A 93 27.06 21.30 -22.34
N ASP A 94 27.85 20.41 -21.80
CA ASP A 94 28.18 19.12 -22.38
C ASP A 94 27.16 18.06 -21.94
N ALA A 95 26.02 18.03 -22.63
CA ALA A 95 24.89 17.14 -22.32
C ALA A 95 25.22 15.65 -22.56
N GLU A 96 26.09 15.35 -23.53
CA GLU A 96 26.48 13.96 -23.78
C GLU A 96 27.41 13.43 -22.70
N GLY A 97 28.43 14.19 -22.34
CA GLY A 97 29.31 13.86 -21.22
C GLY A 97 28.57 13.76 -19.90
N GLU A 98 27.63 14.69 -19.62
CA GLU A 98 26.77 14.65 -18.44
C GLU A 98 25.98 13.32 -18.38
N MET A 99 25.37 12.90 -19.49
CA MET A 99 24.63 11.65 -19.58
C MET A 99 25.53 10.45 -19.30
N GLN A 100 26.71 10.40 -19.92
CA GLN A 100 27.66 9.31 -19.72
C GLN A 100 28.14 9.21 -18.26
N ALA A 101 28.44 10.33 -17.61
CA ALA A 101 28.86 10.37 -16.21
C ALA A 101 27.75 9.88 -15.28
N LEU A 102 26.49 10.32 -15.50
CA LEU A 102 25.32 9.86 -14.75
C LEU A 102 25.04 8.38 -14.95
N ASP A 103 25.15 7.87 -16.18
CA ASP A 103 24.96 6.46 -16.48
C ASP A 103 26.02 5.58 -15.79
N LYS A 104 27.28 6.01 -15.78
CA LYS A 104 28.33 5.33 -15.04
C LYS A 104 28.06 5.33 -13.53
N ALA A 105 27.62 6.46 -12.95
CA ALA A 105 27.27 6.54 -11.54
C ALA A 105 26.13 5.56 -11.20
N LEU A 106 25.06 5.56 -12.00
CA LEU A 106 23.89 4.69 -11.81
C LEU A 106 24.15 3.22 -12.12
N SER A 107 25.18 2.89 -12.90
CA SER A 107 25.61 1.50 -13.11
C SER A 107 26.26 0.91 -11.84
N ARG A 108 26.77 1.74 -10.96
CA ARG A 108 27.39 1.35 -9.69
C ARG A 108 26.39 1.37 -8.53
N ASP A 109 25.58 2.39 -8.48
CA ASP A 109 24.47 2.51 -7.53
C ASP A 109 23.17 2.87 -8.27
N PRO A 110 22.34 1.89 -8.63
CA PRO A 110 21.06 2.13 -9.30
C PRO A 110 20.06 2.92 -8.46
N TYR A 111 20.27 3.03 -7.15
CA TYR A 111 19.43 3.76 -6.20
C TYR A 111 20.00 5.13 -5.83
N PHE A 112 21.08 5.56 -6.46
CA PHE A 112 21.70 6.86 -6.19
C PHE A 112 20.74 8.01 -6.53
N PHE A 113 19.98 8.43 -5.52
CA PHE A 113 18.89 9.40 -5.64
C PHE A 113 19.32 10.68 -6.37
N GLN A 114 20.46 11.28 -5.97
CA GLN A 114 20.96 12.52 -6.57
C GLN A 114 21.26 12.37 -8.07
N ALA A 115 21.85 11.26 -8.47
CA ALA A 115 22.15 10.98 -9.87
C ALA A 115 20.87 10.75 -10.68
N LEU A 116 19.85 10.07 -10.10
CA LEU A 116 18.56 9.90 -10.74
C LEU A 116 17.86 11.25 -10.96
N ILE A 117 17.85 12.14 -9.96
CA ILE A 117 17.26 13.48 -10.08
C ILE A 117 17.99 14.30 -11.17
N GLN A 118 19.32 14.30 -11.18
CA GLN A 118 20.07 15.02 -12.21
C GLN A 118 19.83 14.45 -13.61
N LYS A 119 19.75 13.13 -13.75
CA LYS A 119 19.44 12.47 -15.02
C LYS A 119 18.04 12.82 -15.53
N GLY A 120 17.05 12.85 -14.62
CA GLY A 120 15.70 13.31 -14.95
C GLY A 120 15.72 14.74 -15.51
N ALA A 121 16.38 15.66 -14.81
CA ALA A 121 16.51 17.05 -15.22
C ALA A 121 17.27 17.22 -16.56
N LEU A 122 18.30 16.42 -16.81
CA LEU A 122 18.98 16.40 -18.11
C LEU A 122 18.03 15.96 -19.22
N LEU A 123 17.25 14.89 -19.01
CA LEU A 123 16.31 14.38 -19.99
C LEU A 123 15.20 15.40 -20.31
N GLU A 124 14.75 16.18 -19.33
CA GLU A 124 13.81 17.29 -19.56
C GLU A 124 14.43 18.37 -20.45
N ARG A 125 15.66 18.81 -20.16
CA ARG A 125 16.39 19.79 -20.99
C ARG A 125 16.58 19.30 -22.45
N LEU A 126 16.69 17.99 -22.64
CA LEU A 126 16.79 17.36 -23.96
C LEU A 126 15.42 17.12 -24.64
N GLY A 127 14.30 17.57 -24.06
CA GLY A 127 12.96 17.36 -24.59
C GLY A 127 12.45 15.91 -24.48
N ARG A 128 13.13 15.06 -23.70
CA ARG A 128 12.80 13.63 -23.51
C ARG A 128 11.90 13.40 -22.29
N GLY A 129 10.77 14.14 -22.20
CA GLY A 129 9.92 14.20 -21.02
C GLY A 129 9.41 12.84 -20.53
N LYS A 130 9.02 11.91 -21.43
CA LYS A 130 8.58 10.57 -21.05
C LYS A 130 9.70 9.74 -20.41
N GLN A 131 10.93 9.91 -20.86
CA GLN A 131 12.09 9.24 -20.26
C GLN A 131 12.46 9.88 -18.92
N ALA A 132 12.37 11.21 -18.81
CA ALA A 132 12.56 11.93 -17.55
C ALA A 132 11.59 11.44 -16.49
N ALA A 133 10.29 11.32 -16.81
CA ALA A 133 9.29 10.81 -15.87
C ALA A 133 9.62 9.40 -15.36
N ARG A 134 10.09 8.49 -16.21
CA ARG A 134 10.51 7.14 -15.80
C ARG A 134 11.73 7.16 -14.87
N VAL A 135 12.68 8.06 -15.10
CA VAL A 135 13.85 8.21 -14.24
C VAL A 135 13.45 8.82 -12.90
N TYR A 136 12.58 9.82 -12.89
CA TYR A 136 12.03 10.40 -11.66
C TYR A 136 11.22 9.39 -10.85
N GLN A 137 10.43 8.54 -11.52
CA GLN A 137 9.71 7.47 -10.81
C GLN A 137 10.68 6.53 -10.08
N ARG A 138 11.80 6.16 -10.72
CA ARG A 138 12.87 5.38 -10.06
C ARG A 138 13.48 6.12 -8.87
N ALA A 139 13.71 7.44 -9.01
CA ALA A 139 14.21 8.26 -7.91
C ALA A 139 13.25 8.26 -6.71
N LEU A 140 11.95 8.43 -6.96
CA LEU A 140 10.93 8.40 -5.91
C LEU A 140 10.82 7.02 -5.23
N THR A 141 10.95 5.93 -6.00
CA THR A 141 10.96 4.56 -5.46
C THR A 141 12.23 4.24 -4.67
N ALA A 142 13.34 4.91 -4.97
CA ALA A 142 14.60 4.74 -4.24
C ALA A 142 14.58 5.35 -2.82
N ILE A 143 13.56 6.15 -2.49
CA ILE A 143 13.39 6.73 -1.16
C ILE A 143 12.75 5.67 -0.25
N PRO A 144 13.43 5.23 0.83
CA PRO A 144 12.85 4.27 1.75
C PRO A 144 11.59 4.84 2.42
N PRO A 145 10.56 4.01 2.69
CA PRO A 145 9.38 4.44 3.44
C PRO A 145 9.77 5.07 4.79
N GLY A 146 9.22 6.24 5.09
CA GLY A 146 9.50 6.96 6.34
C GLY A 146 10.84 7.68 6.40
N ALA A 147 11.67 7.65 5.35
CA ALA A 147 12.94 8.35 5.31
C ALA A 147 12.73 9.87 5.34
N GLN A 148 13.42 10.54 6.26
CA GLN A 148 13.49 12.00 6.31
C GLN A 148 14.62 12.49 5.42
N LEU A 149 14.25 13.04 4.26
CA LEU A 149 15.23 13.67 3.38
C LEU A 149 15.48 15.13 3.79
N PRO A 150 16.71 15.65 3.57
CA PRO A 150 17.01 17.05 3.83
C PRO A 150 16.02 17.98 3.10
N ARG A 151 15.63 19.09 3.75
CA ARG A 151 14.69 20.07 3.19
C ARG A 151 15.09 20.59 1.80
N ALA A 152 16.38 20.66 1.53
CA ALA A 152 16.90 21.08 0.22
C ALA A 152 16.45 20.18 -0.95
N TRP A 153 16.07 18.93 -0.69
CA TRP A 153 15.59 18.00 -1.72
C TRP A 153 14.08 18.07 -1.98
N GLN A 154 13.34 18.71 -1.10
CA GLN A 154 11.88 18.80 -1.20
C GLN A 154 11.39 19.35 -2.56
N PRO A 155 11.95 20.47 -3.08
CA PRO A 155 11.53 20.99 -4.39
C PRO A 155 11.80 20.01 -5.54
N HIS A 156 12.88 19.23 -5.47
CA HIS A 156 13.22 18.23 -6.48
C HIS A 156 12.27 17.03 -6.44
N ILE A 157 11.86 16.63 -5.24
CA ILE A 157 10.88 15.55 -5.03
C ILE A 157 9.51 15.98 -5.57
N GLU A 158 9.06 17.17 -5.23
CA GLU A 158 7.78 17.72 -5.72
C GLU A 158 7.76 17.86 -7.24
N HIS A 159 8.86 18.33 -7.82
CA HIS A 159 9.00 18.40 -9.26
C HIS A 159 8.93 17.00 -9.92
N ALA A 160 9.67 16.04 -9.37
CA ALA A 160 9.66 14.66 -9.84
C ALA A 160 8.25 14.05 -9.76
N GLN A 161 7.56 14.21 -8.64
CA GLN A 161 6.18 13.75 -8.45
C GLN A 161 5.22 14.37 -9.48
N LYS A 162 5.32 15.68 -9.69
CA LYS A 162 4.49 16.41 -10.66
C LYS A 162 4.75 15.91 -12.09
N THR A 163 6.01 15.70 -12.46
CA THR A 163 6.38 15.20 -13.81
C THR A 163 5.89 13.77 -14.03
N VAL A 164 6.05 12.90 -13.02
CA VAL A 164 5.53 11.52 -13.07
C VAL A 164 4.01 11.52 -13.21
N PHE A 165 3.31 12.29 -12.39
CA PHE A 165 1.84 12.39 -12.44
C PHE A 165 1.35 12.88 -13.80
N ALA A 166 1.96 13.93 -14.36
CA ALA A 166 1.62 14.44 -15.69
C ALA A 166 1.83 13.41 -16.79
N ASN A 167 2.92 12.64 -16.72
CA ASN A 167 3.19 11.56 -17.67
C ASN A 167 2.18 10.41 -17.55
N LEU A 168 1.79 10.00 -16.33
CA LEU A 168 0.77 8.97 -16.12
C LEU A 168 -0.59 9.42 -16.63
N LYS A 169 -0.95 10.70 -16.48
CA LYS A 169 -2.17 11.27 -17.08
C LYS A 169 -2.15 11.24 -18.61
N GLN A 170 -1.01 11.53 -19.23
CA GLN A 170 -0.87 11.40 -20.69
C GLN A 170 -0.98 9.94 -21.15
N LEU A 171 -0.38 9.00 -20.38
CA LEU A 171 -0.48 7.57 -20.65
C LEU A 171 -1.92 7.09 -20.57
N ASP A 172 -2.66 7.53 -19.58
CA ASP A 172 -4.08 7.19 -19.37
C ASP A 172 -4.93 7.62 -20.58
N GLY A 173 -4.81 8.88 -21.02
CA GLY A 173 -5.49 9.37 -22.21
C GLY A 173 -5.12 8.58 -23.48
N TRP A 174 -3.83 8.30 -23.66
CA TRP A 174 -3.36 7.53 -24.82
C TRP A 174 -3.87 6.08 -24.81
N LEU A 175 -3.91 5.42 -23.64
CA LEU A 175 -4.51 4.09 -23.48
C LEU A 175 -6.01 4.13 -23.78
N GLY A 176 -6.72 5.16 -23.31
CA GLY A 176 -8.14 5.38 -23.61
C GLY A 176 -8.42 5.42 -25.12
N GLU A 177 -7.63 6.19 -25.88
CA GLU A 177 -7.73 6.24 -27.34
C GLU A 177 -7.43 4.88 -27.99
N LYS A 178 -6.34 4.22 -27.60
CA LYS A 178 -5.93 2.94 -28.19
C LYS A 178 -6.89 1.79 -27.91
N MET A 179 -7.54 1.82 -26.75
CA MET A 179 -8.45 0.76 -26.32
C MET A 179 -9.92 1.03 -26.68
N GLY A 180 -10.25 2.25 -27.13
CA GLY A 180 -11.64 2.69 -27.35
C GLY A 180 -12.43 1.78 -28.26
N GLU A 181 -11.88 1.37 -29.39
CA GLU A 181 -12.53 0.46 -30.33
C GLU A 181 -12.80 -0.94 -29.71
N VAL A 182 -11.82 -1.49 -28.98
CA VAL A 182 -11.98 -2.79 -28.37
C VAL A 182 -13.00 -2.72 -27.22
N ARG A 183 -12.93 -1.67 -26.39
CA ARG A 183 -13.84 -1.45 -25.26
C ARG A 183 -15.30 -1.32 -25.71
N SER A 184 -15.56 -0.73 -26.87
CA SER A 184 -16.92 -0.59 -27.39
C SER A 184 -17.61 -1.92 -27.74
N ARG A 185 -16.84 -3.02 -27.83
CA ARG A 185 -17.35 -4.37 -28.16
C ARG A 185 -17.79 -5.15 -26.92
N TYR A 186 -17.42 -4.70 -25.71
CA TYR A 186 -17.62 -5.44 -24.46
C TYR A 186 -18.38 -4.59 -23.44
N GLY A 187 -19.14 -5.25 -22.59
CA GLY A 187 -19.86 -4.61 -21.47
C GLY A 187 -18.92 -4.06 -20.40
N THR A 188 -19.45 -3.22 -19.53
CA THR A 188 -18.69 -2.65 -18.41
C THR A 188 -18.17 -3.73 -17.48
N ASP A 189 -18.93 -4.79 -17.24
CA ASP A 189 -18.58 -5.89 -16.34
C ASP A 189 -17.34 -6.65 -16.82
N ASP A 190 -17.22 -6.88 -18.13
CA ASP A 190 -16.05 -7.53 -18.73
C ASP A 190 -14.77 -6.70 -18.59
N GLN A 191 -14.90 -5.39 -18.37
CA GLN A 191 -13.78 -4.44 -18.32
C GLN A 191 -13.25 -4.21 -16.91
N HIS A 192 -13.96 -4.61 -15.83
CA HIS A 192 -13.57 -4.28 -14.45
C HIS A 192 -12.16 -4.70 -14.11
N ARG A 193 -11.80 -5.97 -14.32
CA ARG A 193 -10.46 -6.48 -14.00
C ARG A 193 -9.33 -5.80 -14.78
N VAL A 194 -9.62 -5.44 -16.06
CA VAL A 194 -8.68 -4.70 -16.91
C VAL A 194 -8.52 -3.27 -16.39
N ASN A 195 -9.61 -2.63 -15.99
CA ASN A 195 -9.58 -1.27 -15.42
C ASN A 195 -8.82 -1.24 -14.09
N ASP A 196 -8.98 -2.24 -13.22
CA ASP A 196 -8.22 -2.37 -11.98
C ASP A 196 -6.71 -2.54 -12.26
N CYS A 197 -6.36 -3.41 -13.23
CA CYS A 197 -4.99 -3.61 -13.66
C CYS A 197 -4.37 -2.29 -14.18
N LEU A 198 -5.05 -1.60 -15.09
CA LEU A 198 -4.58 -0.32 -15.62
C LEU A 198 -4.56 0.77 -14.54
N GLY A 199 -5.50 0.77 -13.62
CA GLY A 199 -5.51 1.65 -12.45
C GLY A 199 -4.25 1.50 -11.59
N ALA A 200 -3.80 0.27 -11.37
CA ALA A 200 -2.54 0.00 -10.66
C ALA A 200 -1.31 0.48 -11.47
N VAL A 201 -1.26 0.22 -12.78
CA VAL A 201 -0.19 0.69 -13.68
C VAL A 201 -0.10 2.22 -13.70
N LEU A 202 -1.24 2.89 -13.65
CA LEU A 202 -1.36 4.35 -13.67
C LEU A 202 -1.22 5.00 -12.27
N GLY A 203 -0.98 4.20 -11.23
CA GLY A 203 -0.87 4.69 -9.86
C GLY A 203 -2.19 5.24 -9.28
N LYS A 204 -3.34 4.92 -9.88
CA LYS A 204 -4.67 5.33 -9.42
C LYS A 204 -5.17 4.44 -8.28
N ASN A 205 -4.81 3.16 -8.31
CA ASN A 205 -5.28 2.13 -7.37
C ASN A 205 -4.09 1.50 -6.66
N ARG A 206 -4.28 1.17 -5.37
CA ARG A 206 -3.40 0.23 -4.66
C ARG A 206 -3.69 -1.19 -5.14
N ILE A 207 -2.68 -2.05 -5.06
CA ILE A 207 -2.89 -3.49 -5.24
C ILE A 207 -3.36 -4.04 -3.91
N PHE A 208 -4.51 -4.68 -3.92
CA PHE A 208 -5.08 -5.36 -2.75
C PHE A 208 -4.96 -6.86 -2.92
N VAL A 209 -4.50 -7.51 -1.88
CA VAL A 209 -4.37 -8.97 -1.79
C VAL A 209 -5.05 -9.44 -0.51
N SER A 210 -5.35 -10.73 -0.44
CA SER A 210 -5.82 -11.37 0.79
C SER A 210 -4.73 -11.28 1.87
N GLN A 211 -5.07 -10.71 3.04
CA GLN A 211 -4.20 -10.51 4.21
C GLN A 211 -4.91 -10.96 5.48
N PRO A 212 -5.20 -12.26 5.64
CA PRO A 212 -5.87 -12.78 6.82
C PRO A 212 -5.03 -12.56 8.08
N THR A 213 -5.70 -12.25 9.18
CA THR A 213 -5.03 -12.01 10.47
C THR A 213 -4.69 -13.31 11.22
N TYR A 214 -5.28 -14.45 10.84
CA TYR A 214 -5.08 -15.74 11.51
C TYR A 214 -4.61 -16.84 10.56
N THR A 215 -5.44 -17.30 9.61
CA THR A 215 -5.10 -18.42 8.72
C THR A 215 -5.16 -18.02 7.26
N HIS A 216 -4.04 -18.13 6.56
CA HIS A 216 -3.96 -17.94 5.11
C HIS A 216 -3.98 -19.28 4.38
N PHE A 217 -5.03 -19.55 3.61
CA PHE A 217 -5.07 -20.67 2.69
C PHE A 217 -4.42 -20.25 1.37
N PRO A 218 -3.33 -20.92 0.94
CA PRO A 218 -2.56 -20.47 -0.21
C PRO A 218 -3.27 -20.75 -1.53
N ARG A 219 -2.91 -19.98 -2.57
CA ARG A 219 -3.36 -20.13 -3.97
C ARG A 219 -4.84 -19.85 -4.23
N LEU A 220 -5.57 -19.30 -3.28
CA LEU A 220 -6.88 -18.73 -3.55
C LEU A 220 -6.70 -17.36 -4.22
N PRO A 221 -7.46 -17.05 -5.28
CA PRO A 221 -7.39 -15.72 -5.91
C PRO A 221 -8.01 -14.66 -5.00
N ALA A 222 -7.41 -13.46 -4.97
CA ALA A 222 -7.95 -12.32 -4.25
C ALA A 222 -9.15 -11.72 -5.02
N ILE A 223 -10.33 -12.25 -4.81
CA ILE A 223 -11.58 -11.79 -5.42
C ILE A 223 -12.29 -10.88 -4.43
N GLN A 224 -12.42 -9.59 -4.77
CA GLN A 224 -12.99 -8.58 -3.88
C GLN A 224 -14.48 -8.87 -3.60
N PHE A 225 -15.28 -9.05 -4.65
CA PHE A 225 -16.67 -9.47 -4.56
C PHE A 225 -16.90 -10.66 -5.49
N PHE A 226 -17.50 -11.70 -4.95
CA PHE A 226 -17.89 -12.89 -5.71
C PHE A 226 -19.20 -12.65 -6.45
N ASP A 227 -19.37 -13.34 -7.58
CA ASP A 227 -20.63 -13.27 -8.34
C ASP A 227 -21.70 -14.12 -7.63
N ARG A 228 -22.89 -13.56 -7.42
CA ARG A 228 -24.01 -14.23 -6.76
C ARG A 228 -24.45 -15.51 -7.48
N LYS A 229 -24.27 -15.57 -8.80
CA LYS A 229 -24.59 -16.77 -9.62
C LYS A 229 -23.77 -18.02 -9.24
N ASP A 230 -22.61 -17.83 -8.62
CA ASP A 230 -21.74 -18.92 -8.18
C ASP A 230 -22.27 -19.60 -6.89
N PHE A 231 -23.37 -19.08 -6.32
CA PHE A 231 -23.98 -19.55 -5.07
C PHE A 231 -25.46 -19.89 -5.28
N PRO A 232 -25.81 -21.16 -5.52
CA PRO A 232 -27.17 -21.58 -5.85
C PRO A 232 -28.24 -21.25 -4.80
N TRP A 233 -27.83 -21.05 -3.53
CA TRP A 233 -28.73 -20.73 -2.42
C TRP A 233 -29.06 -19.22 -2.32
N VAL A 234 -28.33 -18.34 -2.99
CA VAL A 234 -28.51 -16.87 -2.89
C VAL A 234 -29.92 -16.43 -3.28
N PRO A 235 -30.54 -16.91 -4.37
CA PRO A 235 -31.90 -16.49 -4.71
C PRO A 235 -32.92 -16.79 -3.62
N GLU A 236 -32.82 -17.94 -2.93
CA GLU A 236 -33.73 -18.29 -1.84
C GLU A 236 -33.48 -17.43 -0.58
N MET A 237 -32.23 -17.11 -0.28
CA MET A 237 -31.88 -16.19 0.80
C MET A 237 -32.41 -14.78 0.53
N GLU A 238 -32.23 -14.27 -0.69
CA GLU A 238 -32.75 -12.96 -1.09
C GLU A 238 -34.29 -12.92 -1.04
N ALA A 239 -34.96 -13.98 -1.43
CA ALA A 239 -36.40 -14.09 -1.36
C ALA A 239 -36.97 -14.10 0.08
N ALA A 240 -36.16 -14.50 1.05
CA ALA A 240 -36.51 -14.49 2.48
C ALA A 240 -36.33 -13.09 3.14
N THR A 241 -35.88 -12.08 2.42
CA THR A 241 -35.53 -10.76 2.97
C THR A 241 -36.64 -10.12 3.78
N ASP A 242 -37.88 -10.14 3.29
CA ASP A 242 -39.02 -9.52 3.99
C ASP A 242 -39.36 -10.23 5.30
N ASP A 243 -39.26 -11.55 5.32
CA ASP A 243 -39.44 -12.36 6.53
C ASP A 243 -38.32 -12.08 7.55
N ILE A 244 -37.06 -12.08 7.12
CA ILE A 244 -35.91 -11.76 7.94
C ILE A 244 -36.01 -10.33 8.52
N ARG A 245 -36.41 -9.39 7.68
CA ARG A 245 -36.60 -7.99 8.07
C ARG A 245 -37.72 -7.84 9.12
N THR A 246 -38.82 -8.58 8.96
CA THR A 246 -39.90 -8.55 9.93
C THR A 246 -39.46 -9.06 11.31
N GLU A 247 -38.72 -10.16 11.36
CA GLU A 247 -38.13 -10.68 12.61
C GLU A 247 -37.14 -9.68 13.22
N LEU A 248 -36.24 -9.08 12.40
CA LEU A 248 -35.34 -8.03 12.86
C LEU A 248 -36.07 -6.84 13.48
N LEU A 249 -37.14 -6.35 12.85
CA LEU A 249 -37.94 -5.23 13.38
C LEU A 249 -38.54 -5.58 14.75
N GLY A 250 -39.04 -6.80 14.94
CA GLY A 250 -39.47 -7.29 16.24
C GLY A 250 -38.36 -7.32 17.28
N MET A 251 -37.13 -7.72 16.88
CA MET A 251 -35.96 -7.68 17.76
C MET A 251 -35.57 -6.25 18.13
N LEU A 252 -35.59 -5.31 17.20
CA LEU A 252 -35.30 -3.90 17.45
C LEU A 252 -36.32 -3.25 18.40
N GLU A 253 -37.60 -3.62 18.28
CA GLU A 253 -38.68 -3.07 19.11
C GLU A 253 -38.67 -3.65 20.53
N HIS A 254 -38.51 -4.97 20.65
CA HIS A 254 -38.75 -5.66 21.92
C HIS A 254 -37.49 -6.19 22.62
N GLN A 255 -36.37 -6.30 21.88
CA GLN A 255 -35.12 -6.94 22.34
C GLN A 255 -33.88 -6.11 22.04
N ARG A 256 -34.02 -4.79 21.93
CA ARG A 256 -32.88 -3.91 21.60
C ARG A 256 -31.71 -4.05 22.57
N GLY A 257 -31.96 -4.40 23.82
CA GLY A 257 -30.93 -4.68 24.83
C GLY A 257 -30.05 -5.91 24.56
N ASN A 258 -30.47 -6.78 23.61
CA ASN A 258 -29.70 -7.94 23.19
C ASN A 258 -28.62 -7.59 22.14
N PHE A 259 -28.63 -6.38 21.59
CA PHE A 259 -27.54 -5.89 20.77
C PHE A 259 -26.35 -5.53 21.67
N VAL A 260 -25.23 -6.20 21.44
CA VAL A 260 -23.98 -5.98 22.19
C VAL A 260 -22.94 -5.30 21.32
N PRO A 261 -21.99 -4.56 21.87
CA PRO A 261 -20.86 -4.05 21.09
C PRO A 261 -20.19 -5.17 20.29
N TYR A 262 -19.98 -4.95 18.99
CA TYR A 262 -19.34 -5.95 18.15
C TYR A 262 -17.88 -6.17 18.54
N LEU A 263 -17.17 -5.10 18.86
CA LEU A 263 -15.78 -5.14 19.34
C LEU A 263 -15.74 -5.03 20.86
N GLN A 264 -15.05 -5.96 21.49
CA GLN A 264 -14.91 -6.04 22.95
C GLN A 264 -13.46 -6.38 23.34
N HIS A 265 -12.48 -5.66 22.79
CA HIS A 265 -11.07 -5.82 23.12
C HIS A 265 -10.80 -5.56 24.59
N GLY A 266 -9.87 -6.33 25.16
CA GLY A 266 -9.40 -6.21 26.54
C GLY A 266 -8.69 -4.86 26.80
N SER A 267 -8.44 -4.57 28.08
CA SER A 267 -7.74 -3.32 28.46
C SER A 267 -6.24 -3.35 28.16
N ASP A 268 -5.69 -4.53 27.92
CA ASP A 268 -4.29 -4.84 27.61
C ASP A 268 -4.02 -4.99 26.11
N GLU A 269 -5.06 -4.94 25.28
CA GLU A 269 -4.93 -5.03 23.83
C GLU A 269 -4.76 -3.65 23.19
N PRO A 270 -3.88 -3.52 22.16
CA PRO A 270 -3.73 -2.27 21.43
C PRO A 270 -4.97 -1.99 20.56
N LEU A 271 -5.64 -0.88 20.82
CA LEU A 271 -6.90 -0.52 20.14
C LEU A 271 -6.69 0.07 18.73
N ASN A 272 -5.54 0.68 18.44
CA ASN A 272 -5.24 1.29 17.13
C ASN A 272 -6.44 2.08 16.56
N GLN A 273 -6.93 1.67 15.37
CA GLN A 273 -8.08 2.28 14.69
C GLN A 273 -9.43 1.95 15.35
N TRP A 274 -9.49 1.00 16.30
CA TRP A 274 -10.72 0.52 16.91
C TRP A 274 -11.19 1.32 18.14
N ARG A 275 -10.40 2.28 18.60
CA ARG A 275 -10.62 3.02 19.87
C ARG A 275 -12.05 3.54 20.01
N ASP A 276 -12.60 4.14 18.94
CA ASP A 276 -13.92 4.78 18.98
C ASP A 276 -15.09 3.79 18.88
N LEU A 277 -14.82 2.55 18.47
CA LEU A 277 -15.81 1.50 18.29
C LEU A 277 -15.69 0.39 19.36
N ASN A 278 -14.57 0.32 20.08
CA ASN A 278 -14.40 -0.69 21.11
C ASN A 278 -15.37 -0.49 22.27
N ARG A 279 -16.11 -1.53 22.61
CA ARG A 279 -17.16 -1.54 23.63
C ARG A 279 -18.24 -0.47 23.42
N SER A 280 -18.48 -0.09 22.16
CA SER A 280 -19.43 0.94 21.75
C SER A 280 -20.60 0.31 20.99
N LEU A 281 -21.82 0.73 21.31
CA LEU A 281 -23.02 0.31 20.58
C LEU A 281 -23.12 0.97 19.18
N ARG A 282 -22.25 1.92 18.86
CA ARG A 282 -22.20 2.52 17.50
C ARG A 282 -22.02 1.47 16.41
N TRP A 283 -21.32 0.39 16.72
CA TRP A 283 -21.28 -0.82 15.94
C TRP A 283 -21.62 -2.00 16.85
N SER A 284 -22.82 -2.53 16.70
CA SER A 284 -23.34 -3.56 17.58
C SER A 284 -23.88 -4.76 16.79
N ALA A 285 -23.95 -5.88 17.46
CA ALA A 285 -24.40 -7.14 16.89
C ALA A 285 -25.45 -7.81 17.79
N LEU A 286 -26.47 -8.39 17.15
CA LEU A 286 -27.36 -9.35 17.77
C LEU A 286 -27.07 -10.70 17.13
N PHE A 287 -26.39 -11.58 17.88
CA PHE A 287 -25.97 -12.89 17.39
C PHE A 287 -27.13 -13.88 17.37
N LEU A 288 -27.23 -14.66 16.30
CA LEU A 288 -28.02 -15.89 16.20
C LEU A 288 -27.11 -17.09 16.49
N TYR A 289 -25.93 -17.09 15.89
CA TYR A 289 -24.85 -18.02 16.22
C TYR A 289 -23.56 -17.20 16.43
N LYS A 290 -22.84 -17.51 17.49
CA LYS A 290 -21.54 -16.89 17.79
C LYS A 290 -20.51 -17.99 17.97
N ASP A 291 -19.50 -18.03 17.12
CA ASP A 291 -18.39 -18.98 17.17
C ASP A 291 -18.83 -20.46 17.31
N GLY A 292 -19.89 -20.83 16.58
CA GLY A 292 -20.52 -22.14 16.61
C GLY A 292 -21.59 -22.33 17.69
N ALA A 293 -21.66 -21.45 18.69
CA ALA A 293 -22.63 -21.53 19.77
C ALA A 293 -23.97 -20.87 19.39
N PRO A 294 -25.11 -21.59 19.47
CA PRO A 294 -26.42 -21.02 19.24
C PRO A 294 -26.81 -20.05 20.36
N GLN A 295 -27.43 -18.94 19.99
CA GLN A 295 -28.02 -17.98 20.92
C GLN A 295 -29.53 -18.28 21.01
N GLU A 296 -29.89 -19.24 21.85
CA GLU A 296 -31.22 -19.89 21.85
C GLU A 296 -32.40 -18.91 21.91
N ASP A 297 -32.32 -17.89 22.77
CA ASP A 297 -33.39 -16.88 22.91
C ASP A 297 -33.57 -16.04 21.64
N ASN A 298 -32.48 -15.72 20.93
CA ASN A 298 -32.53 -14.95 19.68
C ASN A 298 -33.02 -15.85 18.52
N ILE A 299 -32.53 -17.09 18.46
CA ILE A 299 -32.94 -18.10 17.47
C ILE A 299 -34.44 -18.37 17.57
N ALA A 300 -34.97 -18.58 18.78
CA ALA A 300 -36.37 -18.82 19.00
C ALA A 300 -37.31 -17.69 18.50
N ARG A 301 -36.77 -16.46 18.44
CA ARG A 301 -37.48 -15.26 17.95
C ARG A 301 -37.28 -14.98 16.46
N CYS A 302 -36.31 -15.65 15.82
CA CYS A 302 -35.95 -15.45 14.41
C CYS A 302 -36.01 -16.78 13.62
N PRO A 303 -37.09 -17.57 13.72
CA PRO A 303 -37.16 -18.92 13.10
C PRO A 303 -37.08 -18.89 11.59
N LYS A 304 -37.60 -17.86 10.92
CA LYS A 304 -37.53 -17.73 9.46
C LYS A 304 -36.12 -17.37 8.99
N THR A 305 -35.43 -16.51 9.74
CA THR A 305 -34.02 -16.18 9.50
C THR A 305 -33.15 -17.44 9.63
N VAL A 306 -33.35 -18.23 10.68
CA VAL A 306 -32.62 -19.49 10.87
C VAL A 306 -32.92 -20.48 9.75
N ALA A 307 -34.18 -20.59 9.33
CA ALA A 307 -34.58 -21.45 8.22
C ALA A 307 -33.94 -21.01 6.88
N ALA A 308 -33.77 -19.71 6.66
CA ALA A 308 -33.05 -19.19 5.49
C ALA A 308 -31.55 -19.49 5.55
N LEU A 309 -30.91 -19.28 6.72
CA LEU A 309 -29.50 -19.59 6.94
C LEU A 309 -29.19 -21.08 6.74
N ALA A 310 -30.10 -21.97 7.12
CA ALA A 310 -29.95 -23.43 6.94
C ALA A 310 -29.86 -23.88 5.46
N LYS A 311 -30.22 -23.01 4.51
CA LYS A 311 -30.11 -23.28 3.06
C LYS A 311 -28.76 -22.86 2.49
N ALA A 312 -28.04 -22.00 3.19
CA ALA A 312 -26.72 -21.53 2.78
C ALA A 312 -25.62 -22.54 3.16
N ASP A 313 -24.53 -22.51 2.41
CA ASP A 313 -23.33 -23.35 2.66
C ASP A 313 -22.48 -22.72 3.80
N VAL A 314 -23.09 -22.58 4.98
CA VAL A 314 -22.45 -21.92 6.13
C VAL A 314 -21.25 -22.71 6.64
N VAL A 315 -20.24 -21.99 7.12
CA VAL A 315 -19.05 -22.60 7.72
C VAL A 315 -19.41 -23.21 9.08
N THR A 316 -19.21 -24.52 9.22
CA THR A 316 -19.43 -25.28 10.46
C THR A 316 -18.09 -25.84 10.94
N ILE A 317 -17.39 -25.07 11.77
CA ILE A 317 -16.12 -25.47 12.41
C ILE A 317 -16.34 -25.37 13.92
N PRO A 318 -16.08 -26.43 14.71
CA PRO A 318 -16.20 -26.39 16.16
C PRO A 318 -15.46 -25.18 16.75
N HIS A 319 -16.08 -24.44 17.64
CA HIS A 319 -15.56 -23.23 18.31
C HIS A 319 -15.21 -22.04 17.38
N ARG A 320 -15.57 -22.09 16.09
CA ARG A 320 -15.27 -21.02 15.11
C ARG A 320 -16.41 -20.68 14.14
N GLY A 321 -17.43 -21.53 14.10
CA GLY A 321 -18.57 -21.33 13.21
C GLY A 321 -19.66 -22.41 13.37
N PRO A 322 -20.89 -22.10 12.98
CA PRO A 322 -21.29 -20.92 12.24
C PRO A 322 -21.27 -19.64 13.09
N THR A 323 -21.02 -18.50 12.42
CA THR A 323 -21.24 -17.17 12.98
C THR A 323 -22.28 -16.46 12.11
N SER A 324 -23.35 -15.98 12.73
CA SER A 324 -24.37 -15.18 12.06
C SER A 324 -25.03 -14.20 13.03
N PHE A 325 -25.23 -12.97 12.55
CA PHE A 325 -25.75 -11.89 13.39
C PHE A 325 -26.35 -10.74 12.57
N PHE A 326 -27.26 -10.01 13.20
CA PHE A 326 -27.67 -8.70 12.72
C PHE A 326 -26.65 -7.66 13.14
N SER A 327 -25.98 -7.03 12.16
CA SER A 327 -25.01 -5.96 12.35
C SER A 327 -25.70 -4.62 12.25
N LEU A 328 -25.75 -3.87 13.34
CA LEU A 328 -26.28 -2.53 13.41
C LEU A 328 -25.15 -1.51 13.43
N LEU A 329 -25.20 -0.53 12.55
CA LEU A 329 -24.29 0.60 12.49
C LEU A 329 -25.07 1.90 12.67
N GLU A 330 -24.78 2.61 13.76
CA GLU A 330 -25.45 3.88 14.10
C GLU A 330 -25.19 4.97 13.06
N PRO A 331 -25.99 6.05 13.04
CA PRO A 331 -25.78 7.22 12.21
C PRO A 331 -24.36 7.77 12.34
N LYS A 332 -23.81 8.31 11.22
CA LYS A 332 -22.51 8.98 11.18
C LYS A 332 -21.37 8.11 11.74
N THR A 333 -21.43 6.82 11.46
CA THR A 333 -20.42 5.87 11.94
C THR A 333 -19.63 5.27 10.77
N HIS A 334 -18.33 5.20 10.93
CA HIS A 334 -17.38 4.57 10.01
C HIS A 334 -16.69 3.39 10.69
N ILE A 335 -16.77 2.22 10.07
CA ILE A 335 -15.93 1.06 10.40
C ILE A 335 -14.65 1.22 9.60
N PRO A 336 -13.49 1.47 10.24
CA PRO A 336 -12.23 1.75 9.54
C PRO A 336 -11.71 0.55 8.77
N ALA A 337 -10.79 0.81 7.83
CA ALA A 337 -10.19 -0.20 6.98
C ALA A 337 -9.51 -1.30 7.80
N HIS A 338 -9.89 -2.56 7.53
CA HIS A 338 -9.39 -3.75 8.23
C HIS A 338 -9.45 -4.98 7.34
N THR A 339 -8.93 -6.09 7.85
CA THR A 339 -8.97 -7.42 7.18
C THR A 339 -9.49 -8.46 8.17
N GLY A 340 -10.15 -9.49 7.64
CA GLY A 340 -10.70 -10.61 8.38
C GLY A 340 -9.66 -11.66 8.78
N THR A 341 -10.14 -12.76 9.34
CA THR A 341 -9.28 -13.76 9.98
C THR A 341 -8.77 -14.83 9.03
N THR A 342 -9.53 -15.22 8.02
CA THR A 342 -9.18 -16.33 7.13
C THR A 342 -9.89 -16.26 5.79
N ASN A 343 -9.20 -16.64 4.72
CA ASN A 343 -9.76 -16.72 3.37
C ASN A 343 -10.37 -18.09 3.01
N ILE A 344 -10.48 -19.01 3.98
CA ILE A 344 -11.21 -20.27 3.77
C ILE A 344 -12.72 -20.06 3.69
N ARG A 345 -13.20 -18.91 4.14
CA ARG A 345 -14.60 -18.49 4.15
C ARG A 345 -14.78 -17.15 3.46
N LEU A 346 -16.01 -16.87 3.07
CA LEU A 346 -16.45 -15.57 2.60
C LEU A 346 -17.47 -15.01 3.56
N THR A 347 -17.49 -13.71 3.73
CA THR A 347 -18.53 -13.02 4.47
C THR A 347 -19.66 -12.63 3.55
N VAL A 348 -20.89 -12.89 4.00
CA VAL A 348 -22.13 -12.55 3.29
C VAL A 348 -22.85 -11.44 4.02
N HIS A 349 -23.25 -10.40 3.28
CA HIS A 349 -24.13 -9.33 3.75
C HIS A 349 -25.48 -9.43 3.08
N ILE A 350 -26.57 -9.55 3.84
CA ILE A 350 -27.94 -9.35 3.38
C ILE A 350 -28.46 -8.03 3.96
N PRO A 351 -28.58 -6.97 3.16
CA PRO A 351 -29.01 -5.66 3.63
C PRO A 351 -30.51 -5.66 3.95
N LEU A 352 -30.89 -5.18 5.14
CA LEU A 352 -32.26 -5.20 5.65
C LEU A 352 -32.83 -3.80 5.89
N ILE A 353 -32.03 -2.91 6.49
CA ILE A 353 -32.34 -1.50 6.69
C ILE A 353 -31.16 -0.71 6.19
N VAL A 354 -31.30 -0.03 5.06
CA VAL A 354 -30.23 0.71 4.41
C VAL A 354 -30.72 2.10 4.06
N PRO A 355 -30.45 3.09 4.91
CA PRO A 355 -30.71 4.48 4.56
C PRO A 355 -29.74 4.98 3.47
N PRO A 356 -30.05 6.09 2.78
CA PRO A 356 -29.16 6.65 1.76
C PRO A 356 -27.79 7.01 2.34
N ASN A 357 -26.77 7.05 1.49
CA ASN A 357 -25.38 7.34 1.87
C ASN A 357 -24.71 6.28 2.78
N CYS A 358 -25.15 5.02 2.64
CA CYS A 358 -24.45 3.87 3.23
C CYS A 358 -23.65 3.17 2.13
N ARG A 359 -22.34 3.03 2.32
CA ARG A 359 -21.45 2.41 1.34
C ARG A 359 -20.46 1.44 1.99
N PHE A 360 -19.98 0.53 1.17
CA PHE A 360 -19.06 -0.52 1.57
C PHE A 360 -17.96 -0.67 0.53
N ARG A 361 -16.70 -0.64 0.96
CA ARG A 361 -15.54 -0.83 0.10
C ARG A 361 -14.85 -2.15 0.43
N VAL A 362 -14.50 -2.90 -0.61
CA VAL A 362 -13.56 -4.03 -0.53
C VAL A 362 -12.49 -3.78 -1.59
N GLY A 363 -11.24 -3.67 -1.17
CA GLY A 363 -10.14 -3.36 -2.08
C GLY A 363 -10.36 -2.06 -2.85
N THR A 364 -10.40 -2.14 -4.17
CA THR A 364 -10.63 -1.00 -5.08
C THR A 364 -12.11 -0.68 -5.32
N GLN A 365 -13.02 -1.60 -4.97
CA GLN A 365 -14.44 -1.47 -5.30
C GLN A 365 -15.25 -0.93 -4.14
N THR A 366 -15.93 0.19 -4.34
CA THR A 366 -16.93 0.72 -3.41
C THR A 366 -18.33 0.47 -3.99
N ARG A 367 -19.21 -0.10 -3.18
CA ARG A 367 -20.60 -0.40 -3.54
C ARG A 367 -21.55 0.17 -2.50
N GLU A 368 -22.75 0.54 -2.94
CA GLU A 368 -23.87 0.84 -2.06
C GLU A 368 -24.72 -0.42 -1.88
N TRP A 369 -25.24 -0.63 -0.67
CA TRP A 369 -26.13 -1.76 -0.44
C TRP A 369 -27.53 -1.47 -1.01
N SER A 370 -28.13 -2.48 -1.59
CA SER A 370 -29.56 -2.52 -1.95
C SER A 370 -30.27 -3.54 -1.08
N VAL A 371 -31.37 -3.17 -0.43
CA VAL A 371 -32.14 -4.08 0.43
C VAL A 371 -32.44 -5.38 -0.30
N GLY A 372 -32.14 -6.51 0.35
CA GLY A 372 -32.37 -7.85 -0.19
C GLY A 372 -31.38 -8.31 -1.24
N THR A 373 -30.36 -7.52 -1.60
CA THR A 373 -29.34 -7.92 -2.58
C THR A 373 -28.07 -8.34 -1.87
N ALA A 374 -27.70 -9.60 -1.95
CA ALA A 374 -26.57 -10.17 -1.26
C ALA A 374 -25.22 -9.61 -1.76
N PHE A 375 -24.30 -9.32 -0.85
CA PHE A 375 -22.86 -9.19 -1.12
C PHE A 375 -22.15 -10.41 -0.57
N LEU A 376 -21.29 -11.00 -1.38
CA LEU A 376 -20.38 -12.08 -0.98
C LEU A 376 -18.96 -11.61 -1.29
N PHE A 377 -18.10 -11.56 -0.29
CA PHE A 377 -16.77 -11.00 -0.45
C PHE A 377 -15.72 -11.70 0.43
N ASP A 378 -14.46 -11.62 0.02
CA ASP A 378 -13.33 -12.06 0.83
C ASP A 378 -12.97 -10.94 1.82
N ASP A 379 -13.33 -11.13 3.08
CA ASP A 379 -13.09 -10.17 4.16
C ASP A 379 -11.61 -10.03 4.52
N THR A 380 -10.75 -10.95 4.06
CA THR A 380 -9.30 -10.84 4.22
C THR A 380 -8.66 -9.83 3.26
N ILE A 381 -9.40 -9.32 2.29
CA ILE A 381 -9.04 -8.14 1.51
C ILE A 381 -9.47 -6.90 2.31
N GLU A 382 -8.60 -5.91 2.41
CA GLU A 382 -8.89 -4.67 3.16
C GLU A 382 -10.27 -4.12 2.79
N HIS A 383 -11.12 -3.97 3.78
CA HIS A 383 -12.49 -3.48 3.60
C HIS A 383 -12.89 -2.49 4.70
N GLU A 384 -13.90 -1.67 4.43
CA GLU A 384 -14.42 -0.65 5.34
C GLU A 384 -15.87 -0.29 5.01
N ALA A 385 -16.61 0.23 5.99
CA ALA A 385 -18.02 0.53 5.86
C ALA A 385 -18.40 1.89 6.44
N TRP A 386 -19.30 2.61 5.78
CA TRP A 386 -19.80 3.91 6.24
C TRP A 386 -21.32 3.91 6.33
N ASN A 387 -21.82 4.51 7.39
CA ASN A 387 -23.18 4.99 7.51
C ASN A 387 -23.14 6.53 7.65
N ASP A 388 -23.15 7.23 6.53
CA ASP A 388 -23.14 8.71 6.52
C ASP A 388 -24.55 9.31 6.63
N SER A 389 -25.57 8.47 6.88
CA SER A 389 -26.97 8.88 7.05
C SER A 389 -27.26 9.36 8.48
N ASP A 390 -28.49 9.80 8.71
CA ASP A 390 -29.03 10.16 10.02
C ASP A 390 -29.90 9.03 10.63
N GLN A 391 -29.85 7.81 10.05
CA GLN A 391 -30.62 6.64 10.46
C GLN A 391 -29.70 5.44 10.64
N GLU A 392 -30.15 4.45 11.39
CA GLU A 392 -29.41 3.19 11.60
C GLU A 392 -29.40 2.34 10.31
N ARG A 393 -28.27 1.71 10.03
CA ARG A 393 -28.11 0.70 8.99
C ARG A 393 -28.07 -0.67 9.64
N VAL A 394 -28.89 -1.62 9.21
CA VAL A 394 -28.85 -3.01 9.70
C VAL A 394 -28.75 -3.98 8.54
N ILE A 395 -27.81 -4.91 8.64
CA ILE A 395 -27.61 -6.01 7.70
C ILE A 395 -27.50 -7.33 8.47
N LEU A 396 -27.95 -8.43 7.88
CA LEU A 396 -27.61 -9.77 8.34
C LEU A 396 -26.23 -10.13 7.80
N ILE A 397 -25.33 -10.58 8.67
CA ILE A 397 -23.99 -11.06 8.33
C ILE A 397 -23.87 -12.53 8.71
N PHE A 398 -23.27 -13.33 7.82
CA PHE A 398 -22.91 -14.72 8.10
C PHE A 398 -21.79 -15.18 7.19
N ASP A 399 -21.12 -16.29 7.57
CA ASP A 399 -19.96 -16.83 6.86
C ASP A 399 -20.33 -18.10 6.09
N VAL A 400 -19.85 -18.18 4.85
CA VAL A 400 -20.00 -19.36 3.98
C VAL A 400 -18.65 -19.87 3.53
N TRP A 401 -18.54 -21.14 3.17
CA TRP A 401 -17.32 -21.69 2.61
C TRP A 401 -16.89 -20.95 1.34
N ASN A 402 -15.58 -20.73 1.20
CA ASN A 402 -15.04 -20.25 -0.06
C ASN A 402 -15.29 -21.34 -1.13
N PRO A 403 -16.02 -21.04 -2.21
CA PRO A 403 -16.45 -22.04 -3.20
C PRO A 403 -15.28 -22.66 -3.98
N LEU A 404 -14.10 -22.08 -3.90
CA LEU A 404 -12.91 -22.58 -4.56
C LEU A 404 -12.17 -23.65 -3.75
N LEU A 405 -12.61 -23.95 -2.53
CA LEU A 405 -12.10 -25.06 -1.74
C LEU A 405 -12.83 -26.36 -2.13
N SER A 406 -12.07 -27.40 -2.36
CA SER A 406 -12.58 -28.76 -2.51
C SER A 406 -13.19 -29.27 -1.19
N LEU A 407 -14.06 -30.28 -1.26
CA LEU A 407 -14.63 -30.90 -0.06
C LEU A 407 -13.55 -31.44 0.89
N ALA A 408 -12.49 -32.05 0.36
CA ALA A 408 -11.38 -32.57 1.16
C ALA A 408 -10.65 -31.44 1.89
N GLU A 409 -10.43 -30.30 1.24
CA GLU A 409 -9.80 -29.14 1.88
C GLU A 409 -10.67 -28.56 3.00
N ARG A 410 -11.99 -28.46 2.79
CA ARG A 410 -12.95 -28.03 3.82
C ARG A 410 -12.93 -28.97 5.03
N GLU A 411 -12.99 -30.27 4.83
CA GLU A 411 -12.94 -31.26 5.91
C GLU A 411 -11.61 -31.20 6.68
N LEU A 412 -10.48 -31.14 5.97
CA LEU A 412 -9.16 -31.02 6.59
C LEU A 412 -9.01 -29.71 7.37
N MET A 413 -9.48 -28.60 6.81
CA MET A 413 -9.43 -27.30 7.50
C MET A 413 -10.37 -27.24 8.70
N THR A 414 -11.52 -27.92 8.66
CA THR A 414 -12.42 -28.05 9.80
C THR A 414 -11.70 -28.72 10.97
N VAL A 415 -11.08 -29.89 10.71
CA VAL A 415 -10.35 -30.65 11.75
C VAL A 415 -9.13 -29.86 12.24
N ALA A 416 -8.34 -29.29 11.32
CA ALA A 416 -7.13 -28.56 11.69
C ALA A 416 -7.44 -27.32 12.54
N THR A 417 -8.47 -26.54 12.16
CA THR A 417 -8.85 -25.33 12.89
C THR A 417 -9.36 -25.66 14.29
N ALA A 418 -10.22 -26.69 14.41
CA ALA A 418 -10.71 -27.16 15.70
C ALA A 418 -9.56 -27.66 16.60
N ALA A 419 -8.65 -28.48 16.03
CA ALA A 419 -7.51 -29.01 16.78
C ALA A 419 -6.52 -27.92 17.24
N ILE A 420 -6.36 -26.85 16.48
CA ILE A 420 -5.53 -25.69 16.88
C ILE A 420 -6.20 -24.99 18.08
N ALA A 421 -7.50 -24.77 18.04
CA ALA A 421 -8.25 -24.18 19.14
C ALA A 421 -8.12 -25.04 20.42
N ASP A 422 -8.35 -26.34 20.31
CA ASP A 422 -8.21 -27.28 21.43
C ASP A 422 -6.78 -27.32 22.01
N PHE A 423 -5.76 -27.21 21.12
CA PHE A 423 -4.35 -27.26 21.55
C PHE A 423 -3.95 -26.05 22.41
N TYR A 424 -4.41 -24.87 22.06
CA TYR A 424 -4.10 -23.66 22.83
C TYR A 424 -5.02 -23.48 24.04
N GLY A 425 -6.08 -24.29 24.15
CA GLY A 425 -7.15 -24.11 25.12
C GLY A 425 -7.77 -22.73 24.89
N ASP A 426 -8.81 -22.63 24.08
CA ASP A 426 -9.52 -21.35 23.97
C ASP A 426 -10.00 -20.92 25.37
N GLU A 427 -9.13 -20.22 26.08
CA GLU A 427 -9.53 -19.43 27.24
C GLU A 427 -10.36 -18.27 26.69
N ASP A 428 -11.68 -18.35 26.93
CA ASP A 428 -12.67 -17.30 26.61
C ASP A 428 -12.33 -15.91 27.19
#